data_8858bd3b813f88f0b095217a87a83f7b
#
_entry.id   8858bd3b813f88f0b095217a87a83f7b
#
_cell.length_a   1.000
_cell.length_b   1.000
_cell.length_c   1.000
_cell.angle_alpha   90.00
_cell.angle_beta   90.00
_cell.angle_gamma   90.00
#
_symmetry.space_group_name_H-M   'P 1'
#
loop_
_entity.id
_entity.type
_entity.pdbx_description
1 polymer ?
#
loop_
_entity_poly.entity_id
_entity_poly.type
_entity_poly.pdbx_seq_one_letter_code
_entity_poly.pdbx_strand_id
1 'polypeptide(L)'
;VGLQRGMLVTGLVILAVFLLTAVFAPLLAPYGYAQLSDAAGNFGAQQRPSSAHLLGTTVSGYDVLSRVIWGSRTALFMVIAGIVLSLFVGVALGLVSGYFGGWMDRVLVVITDAIYAFPSLLLAIVMSIVISGGQSGMWSGILAAAFSITVVFIPEYFRVVRAEVLRVKAEAFVESARVIGASNSRIMVRHVLKNSTRTLPLILTLNASESILTLAGLGFLGFGIEPTSAAEWGFDLNKSIADVASGIWWTSVWPGLAIVLVVLGLTLVGESLNDLSDPRLRTRRRAARSRVRGGAPVEGVDLDESGVPVAPGVPIAEDWIPDEGDPLSVQGIDEADTAGDADQRKDDTDE
;
A
#
# COMPACT_ATOMS: atom_id res chain seq x y z
N VAL A 1 -18.24 2.41 15.89
CA VAL A 1 -18.19 0.92 15.74
C VAL A 1 -19.02 0.45 14.55
N GLY A 2 -20.21 1.04 14.28
CA GLY A 2 -21.05 0.67 13.14
C GLY A 2 -20.42 1.02 11.81
N LEU A 3 -19.95 2.26 11.63
CA LEU A 3 -19.36 2.76 10.39
C LEU A 3 -18.12 1.95 9.97
N GLN A 4 -17.19 1.72 10.88
CA GLN A 4 -15.95 0.99 10.61
C GLN A 4 -16.20 -0.49 10.26
N ARG A 5 -17.17 -1.14 10.92
CA ARG A 5 -17.60 -2.47 10.52
C ARG A 5 -18.26 -2.46 9.15
N GLY A 6 -19.05 -1.41 8.88
CA GLY A 6 -19.63 -1.21 7.55
C GLY A 6 -18.55 -1.06 6.47
N MET A 7 -17.53 -0.23 6.68
CA MET A 7 -16.39 -0.05 5.75
C MET A 7 -15.66 -1.37 5.51
N LEU A 8 -15.31 -2.11 6.58
CA LEU A 8 -14.66 -3.42 6.45
C LEU A 8 -15.51 -4.41 5.66
N VAL A 9 -16.78 -4.53 6.00
CA VAL A 9 -17.70 -5.46 5.30
C VAL A 9 -17.85 -5.06 3.85
N THR A 10 -18.04 -3.77 3.54
CA THR A 10 -18.14 -3.29 2.17
C THR A 10 -16.86 -3.58 1.38
N GLY A 11 -15.69 -3.27 1.93
CA GLY A 11 -14.41 -3.58 1.31
C GLY A 11 -14.22 -5.07 1.05
N LEU A 12 -14.52 -5.92 2.05
CA LEU A 12 -14.44 -7.36 1.91
C LEU A 12 -15.43 -7.93 0.88
N VAL A 13 -16.65 -7.39 0.81
CA VAL A 13 -17.64 -7.80 -0.20
C VAL A 13 -17.16 -7.44 -1.60
N ILE A 14 -16.66 -6.23 -1.81
CA ILE A 14 -16.10 -5.83 -3.11
C ILE A 14 -14.95 -6.77 -3.51
N LEU A 15 -13.99 -6.99 -2.63
CA LEU A 15 -12.86 -7.87 -2.91
C LEU A 15 -13.29 -9.32 -3.15
N ALA A 16 -14.25 -9.82 -2.39
CA ALA A 16 -14.81 -11.16 -2.58
C ALA A 16 -15.49 -11.30 -3.96
N VAL A 17 -16.24 -10.27 -4.40
CA VAL A 17 -16.84 -10.25 -5.74
C VAL A 17 -15.76 -10.34 -6.81
N PHE A 18 -14.73 -9.50 -6.75
CA PHE A 18 -13.65 -9.53 -7.74
C PHE A 18 -12.83 -10.83 -7.69
N LEU A 19 -12.59 -11.38 -6.50
CA LEU A 19 -11.90 -12.68 -6.36
C LEU A 19 -12.73 -13.82 -6.96
N LEU A 20 -14.02 -13.86 -6.67
CA LEU A 20 -14.92 -14.84 -7.27
C LEU A 20 -15.00 -14.67 -8.80
N THR A 21 -15.11 -13.43 -9.27
CA THR A 21 -15.08 -13.13 -10.71
C THR A 21 -13.78 -13.61 -11.36
N ALA A 22 -12.63 -13.40 -10.72
CA ALA A 22 -11.33 -13.86 -11.23
C ALA A 22 -11.22 -15.40 -11.28
N VAL A 23 -11.68 -16.08 -10.22
CA VAL A 23 -11.64 -17.55 -10.14
C VAL A 23 -12.59 -18.18 -11.17
N PHE A 24 -13.80 -17.67 -11.25
CA PHE A 24 -14.85 -18.17 -12.12
C PHE A 24 -14.92 -17.47 -13.47
N ALA A 25 -13.90 -16.70 -13.85
CA ALA A 25 -13.87 -15.98 -15.14
C ALA A 25 -14.22 -16.87 -16.36
N PRO A 26 -13.70 -18.12 -16.49
CA PRO A 26 -14.05 -18.98 -17.61
C PRO A 26 -15.53 -19.39 -17.68
N LEU A 27 -16.26 -19.30 -16.56
CA LEU A 27 -17.67 -19.65 -16.47
C LEU A 27 -18.58 -18.42 -16.56
N LEU A 28 -18.08 -17.25 -16.10
CA LEU A 28 -18.86 -16.01 -16.04
C LEU A 28 -18.74 -15.17 -17.30
N ALA A 29 -17.59 -15.24 -18.00
CA ALA A 29 -17.37 -14.48 -19.21
C ALA A 29 -18.16 -15.08 -20.39
N PRO A 30 -18.99 -14.30 -21.09
CA PRO A 30 -19.72 -14.79 -22.26
C PRO A 30 -18.79 -15.30 -23.38
N TYR A 31 -17.62 -14.66 -23.50
CA TYR A 31 -16.64 -14.93 -24.55
C TYR A 31 -15.22 -15.03 -23.97
N GLY A 32 -14.29 -15.60 -24.76
CA GLY A 32 -12.87 -15.58 -24.44
C GLY A 32 -12.31 -14.15 -24.48
N TYR A 33 -11.25 -13.88 -23.71
CA TYR A 33 -10.64 -12.54 -23.62
C TYR A 33 -10.11 -11.99 -24.95
N ALA A 34 -9.76 -12.86 -25.90
CA ALA A 34 -9.27 -12.49 -27.24
C ALA A 34 -10.21 -12.97 -28.35
N GLN A 35 -11.43 -13.39 -28.02
CA GLN A 35 -12.40 -13.88 -29.01
C GLN A 35 -12.96 -12.70 -29.81
N LEU A 36 -12.99 -12.85 -31.15
CA LEU A 36 -13.45 -11.84 -32.10
C LEU A 36 -14.62 -12.34 -32.96
N SER A 37 -15.06 -13.58 -32.79
CA SER A 37 -16.14 -14.18 -33.55
C SER A 37 -16.83 -15.29 -32.77
N ASP A 38 -18.08 -15.56 -33.13
CA ASP A 38 -18.86 -16.70 -32.66
C ASP A 38 -19.59 -17.38 -33.81
N ALA A 39 -20.60 -18.22 -33.52
CA ALA A 39 -21.41 -18.91 -34.54
C ALA A 39 -22.24 -17.94 -35.40
N ALA A 40 -22.51 -16.74 -34.95
CA ALA A 40 -23.25 -15.73 -35.69
C ALA A 40 -22.36 -14.86 -36.61
N GLY A 41 -21.02 -14.95 -36.44
CA GLY A 41 -20.05 -14.24 -37.26
C GLY A 41 -19.00 -13.44 -36.45
N ASN A 42 -18.33 -12.52 -37.14
CA ASN A 42 -17.34 -11.68 -36.50
C ASN A 42 -18.00 -10.58 -35.67
N PHE A 43 -17.42 -10.30 -34.50
CA PHE A 43 -17.84 -9.19 -33.65
C PHE A 43 -17.50 -7.87 -34.32
N GLY A 44 -18.46 -6.95 -34.37
CA GLY A 44 -18.22 -5.59 -34.89
C GLY A 44 -17.44 -4.75 -33.89
N ALA A 45 -16.56 -3.88 -34.39
CA ALA A 45 -15.89 -2.90 -33.59
C ALA A 45 -16.85 -1.85 -33.03
N GLN A 46 -16.64 -1.40 -31.78
CA GLN A 46 -17.34 -0.28 -31.16
C GLN A 46 -18.88 -0.40 -31.14
N GLN A 47 -19.38 -1.65 -31.13
CA GLN A 47 -20.82 -1.89 -31.04
C GLN A 47 -21.36 -1.41 -29.70
N ARG A 48 -22.54 -0.79 -29.74
CA ARG A 48 -23.25 -0.38 -28.52
C ARG A 48 -23.67 -1.60 -27.68
N PRO A 49 -23.86 -1.40 -26.38
CA PRO A 49 -24.44 -2.43 -25.51
C PRO A 49 -25.71 -3.04 -26.14
N SER A 50 -25.75 -4.35 -26.20
CA SER A 50 -26.81 -5.13 -26.83
C SER A 50 -26.98 -6.49 -26.11
N SER A 51 -27.98 -7.29 -26.53
CA SER A 51 -28.17 -8.65 -25.97
C SER A 51 -27.02 -9.61 -26.28
N ALA A 52 -26.30 -9.41 -27.37
CA ALA A 52 -25.10 -10.19 -27.71
C ALA A 52 -23.86 -9.69 -26.94
N HIS A 53 -23.73 -8.39 -26.79
CA HIS A 53 -22.60 -7.74 -26.11
C HIS A 53 -23.15 -6.79 -25.04
N LEU A 54 -23.36 -7.30 -23.82
CA LEU A 54 -24.05 -6.58 -22.74
C LEU A 54 -23.43 -5.21 -22.42
N LEU A 55 -22.11 -5.09 -22.48
CA LEU A 55 -21.37 -3.85 -22.27
C LEU A 55 -20.79 -3.27 -23.57
N GLY A 56 -21.21 -3.76 -24.72
CA GLY A 56 -20.70 -3.38 -26.02
C GLY A 56 -19.36 -4.00 -26.38
N THR A 57 -18.74 -3.54 -27.49
CA THR A 57 -17.44 -4.03 -27.95
C THR A 57 -16.41 -2.91 -28.00
N THR A 58 -15.11 -3.29 -27.94
CA THR A 58 -13.96 -2.38 -28.01
C THR A 58 -13.67 -1.97 -29.47
N VAL A 59 -12.72 -1.05 -29.67
CA VAL A 59 -12.21 -0.65 -30.98
C VAL A 59 -11.70 -1.84 -31.80
N SER A 60 -11.17 -2.87 -31.16
CA SER A 60 -10.71 -4.10 -31.82
C SER A 60 -11.79 -5.17 -31.97
N GLY A 61 -13.00 -4.92 -31.51
CA GLY A 61 -14.11 -5.88 -31.56
C GLY A 61 -14.18 -6.87 -30.39
N TYR A 62 -13.39 -6.72 -29.34
CA TYR A 62 -13.49 -7.57 -28.15
C TYR A 62 -14.72 -7.22 -27.32
N ASP A 63 -15.38 -8.22 -26.74
CA ASP A 63 -16.51 -8.01 -25.82
C ASP A 63 -16.03 -7.37 -24.51
N VAL A 64 -16.58 -6.19 -24.18
CA VAL A 64 -16.15 -5.40 -23.01
C VAL A 64 -16.42 -6.13 -21.70
N LEU A 65 -17.58 -6.79 -21.55
CA LEU A 65 -17.91 -7.54 -20.34
C LEU A 65 -16.90 -8.68 -20.09
N SER A 66 -16.63 -9.46 -21.13
CA SER A 66 -15.65 -10.55 -21.06
C SER A 66 -14.26 -10.04 -20.69
N ARG A 67 -13.83 -8.90 -21.27
CA ARG A 67 -12.54 -8.31 -20.94
C ARG A 67 -12.47 -7.81 -19.48
N VAL A 68 -13.53 -7.22 -18.96
CA VAL A 68 -13.58 -6.79 -17.54
C VAL A 68 -13.49 -8.01 -16.62
N ILE A 69 -14.21 -9.10 -16.93
CA ILE A 69 -14.20 -10.33 -16.14
C ILE A 69 -12.80 -10.99 -16.18
N TRP A 70 -12.23 -11.21 -17.37
CA TRP A 70 -10.90 -11.79 -17.53
C TRP A 70 -9.79 -10.89 -16.97
N GLY A 71 -9.95 -9.57 -17.09
CA GLY A 71 -9.04 -8.58 -16.55
C GLY A 71 -8.91 -8.65 -15.03
N SER A 72 -10.00 -9.01 -14.32
CA SER A 72 -9.95 -9.23 -12.87
C SER A 72 -9.00 -10.36 -12.49
N ARG A 73 -9.00 -11.44 -13.26
CA ARG A 73 -8.09 -12.58 -13.06
C ARG A 73 -6.63 -12.20 -13.30
N THR A 74 -6.36 -11.47 -14.39
CA THR A 74 -5.02 -11.02 -14.74
C THR A 74 -4.47 -10.06 -13.71
N ALA A 75 -5.25 -9.01 -13.34
CA ALA A 75 -4.85 -8.00 -12.39
C ALA A 75 -4.58 -8.59 -10.99
N LEU A 76 -5.52 -9.38 -10.46
CA LEU A 76 -5.35 -9.97 -9.13
C LEU A 76 -4.17 -10.95 -9.09
N PHE A 77 -3.99 -11.77 -10.14
CA PHE A 77 -2.86 -12.70 -10.19
C PHE A 77 -1.51 -11.96 -10.15
N MET A 78 -1.33 -10.94 -10.99
CA MET A 78 -0.08 -10.19 -11.07
C MET A 78 0.20 -9.42 -9.77
N VAL A 79 -0.82 -8.75 -9.21
CA VAL A 79 -0.67 -7.99 -7.98
C VAL A 79 -0.38 -8.90 -6.79
N ILE A 80 -1.11 -10.01 -6.64
CA ILE A 80 -0.86 -10.97 -5.56
C ILE A 80 0.55 -11.56 -5.69
N ALA A 81 0.94 -12.00 -6.89
CA ALA A 81 2.27 -12.55 -7.13
C ALA A 81 3.38 -11.53 -6.80
N GLY A 82 3.26 -10.30 -7.31
CA GLY A 82 4.23 -9.23 -7.08
C GLY A 82 4.35 -8.85 -5.60
N ILE A 83 3.21 -8.68 -4.91
CA ILE A 83 3.18 -8.30 -3.49
C ILE A 83 3.69 -9.42 -2.59
N VAL A 84 3.28 -10.67 -2.83
CA VAL A 84 3.76 -11.80 -2.02
C VAL A 84 5.27 -11.93 -2.17
N LEU A 85 5.80 -11.82 -3.39
CA LEU A 85 7.24 -11.92 -3.62
C LEU A 85 7.98 -10.73 -2.98
N SER A 86 7.50 -9.50 -3.12
CA SER A 86 8.10 -8.31 -2.49
C SER A 86 8.06 -8.38 -0.97
N LEU A 87 6.96 -8.88 -0.40
CA LEU A 87 6.83 -9.12 1.04
C LEU A 87 7.88 -10.11 1.53
N PHE A 88 8.01 -11.27 0.88
CA PHE A 88 9.00 -12.28 1.30
C PHE A 88 10.42 -11.74 1.23
N VAL A 89 10.79 -11.11 0.12
CA VAL A 89 12.14 -10.56 -0.07
C VAL A 89 12.39 -9.40 0.90
N GLY A 90 11.46 -8.43 0.99
CA GLY A 90 11.60 -7.28 1.86
C GLY A 90 11.65 -7.65 3.34
N VAL A 91 10.81 -8.59 3.79
CA VAL A 91 10.83 -9.11 5.17
C VAL A 91 12.14 -9.82 5.47
N ALA A 92 12.62 -10.69 4.57
CA ALA A 92 13.89 -11.41 4.77
C ALA A 92 15.06 -10.45 4.86
N LEU A 93 15.17 -9.51 3.93
CA LEU A 93 16.24 -8.51 3.92
C LEU A 93 16.14 -7.57 5.13
N GLY A 94 14.96 -7.07 5.48
CA GLY A 94 14.73 -6.20 6.62
C GLY A 94 15.04 -6.88 7.95
N LEU A 95 14.67 -8.17 8.08
CA LEU A 95 14.97 -8.98 9.26
C LEU A 95 16.47 -9.17 9.45
N VAL A 96 17.17 -9.58 8.40
CA VAL A 96 18.63 -9.82 8.43
C VAL A 96 19.38 -8.51 8.68
N SER A 97 19.03 -7.45 7.97
CA SER A 97 19.63 -6.12 8.10
C SER A 97 19.45 -5.55 9.51
N GLY A 98 18.24 -5.50 10.04
CA GLY A 98 17.95 -4.97 11.38
C GLY A 98 18.56 -5.82 12.52
N TYR A 99 18.60 -7.16 12.35
CA TYR A 99 19.12 -8.05 13.38
C TYR A 99 20.64 -8.00 13.48
N PHE A 100 21.36 -8.17 12.37
CA PHE A 100 22.82 -8.22 12.37
C PHE A 100 23.45 -6.82 12.35
N GLY A 101 22.88 -5.88 11.62
CA GLY A 101 23.44 -4.53 11.50
C GLY A 101 24.77 -4.48 10.74
N GLY A 102 25.62 -3.51 11.07
CA GLY A 102 26.98 -3.40 10.54
C GLY A 102 27.05 -2.92 9.08
N TRP A 103 28.05 -3.42 8.34
CA TRP A 103 28.27 -3.01 6.94
C TRP A 103 27.18 -3.51 5.99
N MET A 104 26.69 -4.72 6.23
CA MET A 104 25.63 -5.34 5.45
C MET A 104 24.32 -4.51 5.53
N ASP A 105 23.98 -4.04 6.72
CA ASP A 105 22.86 -3.14 6.94
C ASP A 105 23.00 -1.84 6.13
N ARG A 106 24.19 -1.21 6.21
CA ARG A 106 24.47 0.03 5.44
C ARG A 106 24.34 -0.17 3.95
N VAL A 107 24.85 -1.27 3.39
CA VAL A 107 24.76 -1.57 1.97
C VAL A 107 23.30 -1.80 1.55
N LEU A 108 22.55 -2.62 2.31
CA LEU A 108 21.13 -2.87 2.00
C LEU A 108 20.28 -1.60 2.08
N VAL A 109 20.53 -0.74 3.08
CA VAL A 109 19.85 0.56 3.19
C VAL A 109 20.14 1.42 1.96
N VAL A 110 21.41 1.55 1.56
CA VAL A 110 21.79 2.37 0.37
C VAL A 110 21.10 1.83 -0.90
N ILE A 111 21.08 0.51 -1.10
CA ILE A 111 20.44 -0.10 -2.27
C ILE A 111 18.94 0.15 -2.26
N THR A 112 18.27 -0.10 -1.13
CA THR A 112 16.81 0.08 -1.02
C THR A 112 16.42 1.55 -1.11
N ASP A 113 17.21 2.46 -0.56
CA ASP A 113 16.98 3.90 -0.68
C ASP A 113 17.20 4.40 -2.11
N ALA A 114 18.19 3.86 -2.82
CA ALA A 114 18.39 4.16 -4.23
C ALA A 114 17.20 3.70 -5.09
N ILE A 115 16.66 2.49 -4.84
CA ILE A 115 15.45 2.01 -5.52
C ILE A 115 14.24 2.92 -5.20
N TYR A 116 14.05 3.26 -3.93
CA TYR A 116 12.92 4.08 -3.46
C TYR A 116 12.99 5.54 -3.92
N ALA A 117 14.15 6.03 -4.30
CA ALA A 117 14.31 7.39 -4.84
C ALA A 117 13.69 7.54 -6.25
N PHE A 118 13.46 6.44 -6.96
CA PHE A 118 12.78 6.48 -8.26
C PHE A 118 11.25 6.57 -8.07
N PRO A 119 10.55 7.39 -8.86
CA PRO A 119 9.10 7.33 -8.93
C PRO A 119 8.63 5.90 -9.27
N SER A 120 7.71 5.35 -8.47
CA SER A 120 7.27 3.94 -8.54
C SER A 120 6.85 3.50 -9.95
N LEU A 121 6.05 4.32 -10.63
CA LEU A 121 5.59 4.02 -11.99
C LEU A 121 6.74 4.03 -13.01
N LEU A 122 7.67 4.99 -12.92
CA LEU A 122 8.82 5.04 -13.82
C LEU A 122 9.73 3.83 -13.62
N LEU A 123 9.99 3.47 -12.37
CA LEU A 123 10.77 2.27 -12.05
C LEU A 123 10.07 1.02 -12.59
N ALA A 124 8.76 0.91 -12.41
CA ALA A 124 7.98 -0.22 -12.93
C ALA A 124 8.06 -0.33 -14.46
N ILE A 125 8.00 0.79 -15.19
CA ILE A 125 8.18 0.82 -16.66
C ILE A 125 9.56 0.30 -17.05
N VAL A 126 10.62 0.86 -16.47
CA VAL A 126 11.99 0.45 -16.77
C VAL A 126 12.19 -1.04 -16.49
N MET A 127 11.74 -1.51 -15.34
CA MET A 127 11.84 -2.92 -14.96
C MET A 127 11.02 -3.82 -15.89
N SER A 128 9.82 -3.39 -16.30
CA SER A 128 8.98 -4.14 -17.25
C SER A 128 9.70 -4.31 -18.60
N ILE A 129 10.31 -3.26 -19.12
CA ILE A 129 11.07 -3.30 -20.37
C ILE A 129 12.30 -4.23 -20.25
N VAL A 130 13.07 -4.09 -19.15
CA VAL A 130 14.27 -4.89 -18.93
C VAL A 130 13.93 -6.38 -18.78
N ILE A 131 12.89 -6.71 -18.03
CA ILE A 131 12.50 -8.11 -17.76
C ILE A 131 11.83 -8.75 -18.97
N SER A 132 10.98 -8.02 -19.70
CA SER A 132 10.34 -8.55 -20.92
C SER A 132 11.33 -8.75 -22.08
N GLY A 133 12.48 -8.06 -22.03
CA GLY A 133 13.44 -8.04 -23.14
C GLY A 133 12.83 -7.51 -24.44
N GLY A 134 11.77 -6.70 -24.35
CA GLY A 134 11.00 -6.20 -25.49
C GLY A 134 10.09 -7.24 -26.16
N GLN A 135 9.88 -8.41 -25.52
CA GLN A 135 8.97 -9.44 -26.02
C GLN A 135 7.57 -9.22 -25.45
N SER A 136 6.55 -9.37 -26.28
CA SER A 136 5.14 -9.16 -25.98
C SER A 136 4.33 -10.43 -25.69
N GLY A 137 5.01 -11.54 -25.41
CA GLY A 137 4.36 -12.81 -25.11
C GLY A 137 3.59 -12.80 -23.78
N MET A 138 2.57 -13.64 -23.66
CA MET A 138 1.70 -13.74 -22.47
C MET A 138 2.52 -13.90 -21.18
N TRP A 139 3.38 -14.89 -21.09
CA TRP A 139 4.17 -15.16 -19.90
C TRP A 139 5.24 -14.09 -19.64
N SER A 140 5.89 -13.57 -20.69
CA SER A 140 6.89 -12.50 -20.56
C SER A 140 6.24 -11.22 -20.01
N GLY A 141 5.07 -10.83 -20.50
CA GLY A 141 4.33 -9.68 -20.00
C GLY A 141 3.83 -9.84 -18.55
N ILE A 142 3.24 -11.00 -18.21
CA ILE A 142 2.76 -11.28 -16.86
C ILE A 142 3.92 -11.30 -15.86
N LEU A 143 5.02 -11.99 -16.19
CA LEU A 143 6.19 -12.05 -15.32
C LEU A 143 6.87 -10.68 -15.19
N ALA A 144 7.02 -9.94 -16.29
CA ALA A 144 7.58 -8.61 -16.27
C ALA A 144 6.79 -7.68 -15.35
N ALA A 145 5.47 -7.67 -15.45
CA ALA A 145 4.60 -6.86 -14.57
C ALA A 145 4.70 -7.28 -13.10
N ALA A 146 4.62 -8.59 -12.80
CA ALA A 146 4.72 -9.10 -11.44
C ALA A 146 6.09 -8.81 -10.79
N PHE A 147 7.20 -9.01 -11.53
CA PHE A 147 8.53 -8.68 -11.03
C PHE A 147 8.77 -7.18 -10.92
N SER A 148 8.21 -6.36 -11.83
CA SER A 148 8.28 -4.90 -11.71
C SER A 148 7.62 -4.43 -10.42
N ILE A 149 6.41 -4.91 -10.12
CA ILE A 149 5.73 -4.67 -8.85
C ILE A 149 6.60 -5.14 -7.67
N THR A 150 7.20 -6.33 -7.77
CA THR A 150 8.10 -6.85 -6.74
C THR A 150 9.23 -5.89 -6.41
N VAL A 151 9.97 -5.43 -7.41
CA VAL A 151 11.13 -4.54 -7.23
C VAL A 151 10.71 -3.21 -6.63
N VAL A 152 9.59 -2.65 -7.07
CA VAL A 152 9.07 -1.36 -6.58
C VAL A 152 8.74 -1.41 -5.09
N PHE A 153 8.14 -2.51 -4.59
CA PHE A 153 7.65 -2.59 -3.21
C PHE A 153 8.60 -3.27 -2.21
N ILE A 154 9.70 -3.90 -2.65
CA ILE A 154 10.73 -4.43 -1.73
C ILE A 154 11.24 -3.38 -0.73
N PRO A 155 11.61 -2.15 -1.14
CA PRO A 155 12.16 -1.15 -0.22
C PRO A 155 11.22 -0.79 0.92
N GLU A 156 9.92 -0.75 0.68
CA GLU A 156 8.95 -0.39 1.70
C GLU A 156 8.83 -1.49 2.77
N TYR A 157 8.67 -2.75 2.36
CA TYR A 157 8.67 -3.87 3.31
C TYR A 157 9.99 -4.00 4.06
N PHE A 158 11.12 -3.82 3.36
CA PHE A 158 12.45 -3.80 3.97
C PHE A 158 12.53 -2.76 5.09
N ARG A 159 12.16 -1.51 4.80
CA ARG A 159 12.29 -0.37 5.70
C ARG A 159 11.43 -0.54 6.96
N VAL A 160 10.19 -0.94 6.78
CA VAL A 160 9.26 -1.15 7.89
C VAL A 160 9.71 -2.31 8.78
N VAL A 161 10.05 -3.45 8.20
CA VAL A 161 10.49 -4.61 8.97
C VAL A 161 11.82 -4.33 9.66
N ARG A 162 12.77 -3.67 8.99
CA ARG A 162 14.04 -3.28 9.62
C ARG A 162 13.82 -2.39 10.84
N ALA A 163 12.97 -1.37 10.74
CA ALA A 163 12.65 -0.48 11.86
C ALA A 163 12.04 -1.25 13.05
N GLU A 164 11.08 -2.12 12.79
CA GLU A 164 10.47 -2.96 13.81
C GLU A 164 11.46 -3.97 14.43
N VAL A 165 12.35 -4.55 13.63
CA VAL A 165 13.39 -5.46 14.10
C VAL A 165 14.36 -4.75 15.03
N LEU A 166 14.78 -3.52 14.70
CA LEU A 166 15.65 -2.72 15.57
C LEU A 166 14.98 -2.42 16.91
N ARG A 167 13.67 -2.09 16.90
CA ARG A 167 12.89 -1.87 18.12
C ARG A 167 12.76 -3.14 18.95
N VAL A 168 12.33 -4.25 18.35
CA VAL A 168 12.08 -5.51 19.05
C VAL A 168 13.38 -6.13 19.58
N LYS A 169 14.49 -5.96 18.86
CA LYS A 169 15.81 -6.47 19.27
C LYS A 169 16.31 -5.86 20.59
N ALA A 170 15.87 -4.65 20.93
CA ALA A 170 16.24 -3.95 22.16
C ALA A 170 15.38 -4.36 23.38
N GLU A 171 14.34 -5.17 23.19
CA GLU A 171 13.44 -5.60 24.26
C GLU A 171 14.10 -6.62 25.21
N ALA A 172 13.80 -6.51 26.53
CA ALA A 172 14.41 -7.35 27.57
C ALA A 172 14.23 -8.85 27.36
N PHE A 173 13.13 -9.29 26.73
CA PHE A 173 12.92 -10.73 26.46
C PHE A 173 13.91 -11.28 25.43
N VAL A 174 14.43 -10.44 24.52
CA VAL A 174 15.46 -10.86 23.54
C VAL A 174 16.81 -11.05 24.25
N GLU A 175 17.12 -10.16 25.19
CA GLU A 175 18.33 -10.27 25.99
C GLU A 175 18.28 -11.50 26.92
N SER A 176 17.15 -11.73 27.57
CA SER A 176 16.93 -12.95 28.38
C SER A 176 17.11 -14.22 27.54
N ALA A 177 16.61 -14.25 26.30
CA ALA A 177 16.79 -15.38 25.41
C ALA A 177 18.27 -15.62 25.04
N ARG A 178 19.07 -14.54 24.96
CA ARG A 178 20.53 -14.62 24.74
C ARG A 178 21.27 -15.20 25.97
N VAL A 179 20.91 -14.74 27.17
CA VAL A 179 21.53 -15.19 28.42
C VAL A 179 21.33 -16.69 28.62
N ILE A 180 20.16 -17.23 28.29
CA ILE A 180 19.91 -18.69 28.38
C ILE A 180 20.49 -19.50 27.21
N GLY A 181 21.32 -18.87 26.33
CA GLY A 181 22.08 -19.57 25.28
C GLY A 181 21.30 -19.86 24.00
N ALA A 182 20.19 -19.18 23.72
CA ALA A 182 19.47 -19.37 22.46
C ALA A 182 20.30 -18.86 21.25
N SER A 183 20.32 -19.65 20.17
CA SER A 183 21.06 -19.29 18.94
C SER A 183 20.44 -18.07 18.25
N ASN A 184 21.25 -17.28 17.54
CA ASN A 184 20.81 -16.11 16.80
C ASN A 184 19.65 -16.42 15.85
N SER A 185 19.71 -17.54 15.11
CA SER A 185 18.62 -17.94 14.21
C SER A 185 17.31 -18.21 14.96
N ARG A 186 17.39 -18.85 16.14
CA ARG A 186 16.20 -19.11 16.97
C ARG A 186 15.60 -17.80 17.50
N ILE A 187 16.44 -16.88 17.98
CA ILE A 187 16.00 -15.57 18.46
C ILE A 187 15.35 -14.79 17.29
N MET A 188 16.03 -14.72 16.16
CA MET A 188 15.58 -13.98 14.99
C MET A 188 14.23 -14.49 14.47
N VAL A 189 14.08 -15.80 14.24
CA VAL A 189 12.85 -16.34 13.62
C VAL A 189 11.72 -16.47 14.64
N ARG A 190 12.00 -16.94 15.87
CA ARG A 190 10.94 -17.26 16.84
C ARG A 190 10.50 -16.08 17.70
N HIS A 191 11.40 -15.15 17.99
CA HIS A 191 11.12 -14.02 18.87
C HIS A 191 11.02 -12.70 18.12
N VAL A 192 12.00 -12.38 17.26
CA VAL A 192 12.03 -11.08 16.58
C VAL A 192 11.03 -11.03 15.43
N LEU A 193 11.09 -11.95 14.48
CA LEU A 193 10.21 -11.96 13.30
C LEU A 193 8.72 -11.88 13.68
N LYS A 194 8.28 -12.73 14.61
CA LYS A 194 6.88 -12.78 15.05
C LYS A 194 6.39 -11.45 15.61
N ASN A 195 7.25 -10.69 16.28
CA ASN A 195 6.90 -9.42 16.89
C ASN A 195 7.10 -8.24 15.94
N SER A 196 7.93 -8.37 14.90
CA SER A 196 8.22 -7.33 13.92
C SER A 196 7.27 -7.33 12.71
N THR A 197 6.38 -8.32 12.59
CA THR A 197 5.47 -8.45 11.43
C THR A 197 4.04 -8.02 11.72
N ARG A 198 3.77 -7.40 12.87
CA ARG A 198 2.40 -7.04 13.28
C ARG A 198 1.76 -5.96 12.43
N THR A 199 2.56 -5.05 11.88
CA THR A 199 2.11 -3.96 11.01
C THR A 199 1.97 -4.36 9.54
N LEU A 200 2.52 -5.51 9.15
CA LEU A 200 2.54 -5.96 7.75
C LEU A 200 1.16 -6.11 7.10
N PRO A 201 0.11 -6.62 7.79
CA PRO A 201 -1.21 -6.74 7.16
C PRO A 201 -1.79 -5.41 6.68
N LEU A 202 -1.54 -4.32 7.41
CA LEU A 202 -1.94 -2.97 6.99
C LEU A 202 -1.17 -2.54 5.75
N ILE A 203 0.16 -2.62 5.78
CA ILE A 203 1.01 -2.19 4.67
C ILE A 203 0.74 -3.02 3.42
N LEU A 204 0.47 -4.32 3.59
CA LEU A 204 0.12 -5.20 2.48
C LEU A 204 -1.14 -4.75 1.74
N THR A 205 -2.17 -4.30 2.44
CA THR A 205 -3.40 -3.80 1.80
C THR A 205 -3.19 -2.46 1.09
N LEU A 206 -2.39 -1.56 1.67
CA LEU A 206 -2.04 -0.28 1.04
C LEU A 206 -1.22 -0.51 -0.24
N ASN A 207 -0.19 -1.35 -0.16
CA ASN A 207 0.64 -1.68 -1.32
C ASN A 207 -0.13 -2.47 -2.38
N ALA A 208 -1.13 -3.27 -2.00
CA ALA A 208 -2.02 -3.91 -2.96
C ALA A 208 -2.83 -2.89 -3.75
N SER A 209 -3.34 -1.84 -3.10
CA SER A 209 -4.06 -0.76 -3.78
C SER A 209 -3.15 0.00 -4.76
N GLU A 210 -1.94 0.36 -4.33
CA GLU A 210 -0.97 1.05 -5.17
C GLU A 210 -0.48 0.15 -6.33
N SER A 211 -0.33 -1.15 -6.10
CA SER A 211 0.06 -2.10 -7.14
C SER A 211 -0.98 -2.22 -8.25
N ILE A 212 -2.28 -2.18 -7.93
CA ILE A 212 -3.35 -2.13 -8.95
C ILE A 212 -3.22 -0.87 -9.80
N LEU A 213 -2.97 0.29 -9.18
CA LEU A 213 -2.78 1.55 -9.90
C LEU A 213 -1.51 1.54 -10.75
N THR A 214 -0.41 1.00 -10.24
CA THR A 214 0.86 0.86 -10.97
C THR A 214 0.68 -0.05 -12.18
N LEU A 215 0.00 -1.19 -12.01
CA LEU A 215 -0.31 -2.11 -13.11
C LEU A 215 -1.18 -1.45 -14.17
N ALA A 216 -2.26 -0.79 -13.74
CA ALA A 216 -3.14 -0.06 -14.66
C ALA A 216 -2.40 1.08 -15.37
N GLY A 217 -1.48 1.77 -14.67
CA GLY A 217 -0.62 2.79 -15.26
C GLY A 217 0.34 2.23 -16.32
N LEU A 218 0.97 1.07 -16.04
CA LEU A 218 1.81 0.36 -17.02
C LEU A 218 1.03 0.03 -18.29
N GLY A 219 -0.15 -0.59 -18.14
CA GLY A 219 -1.03 -0.91 -19.25
C GLY A 219 -1.49 0.32 -20.02
N PHE A 220 -1.90 1.37 -19.30
CA PHE A 220 -2.34 2.64 -19.90
C PHE A 220 -1.25 3.36 -20.69
N LEU A 221 0.01 3.25 -20.26
CA LEU A 221 1.15 3.80 -20.98
C LEU A 221 1.65 2.88 -22.13
N GLY A 222 0.99 1.73 -22.34
CA GLY A 222 1.33 0.81 -23.44
C GLY A 222 2.41 -0.22 -23.09
N PHE A 223 2.85 -0.28 -21.82
CA PHE A 223 3.81 -1.27 -21.32
C PHE A 223 3.12 -2.47 -20.66
N GLY A 224 1.81 -2.61 -20.85
CA GLY A 224 1.00 -3.73 -20.37
C GLY A 224 1.11 -4.97 -21.25
N ILE A 225 0.17 -5.89 -21.04
CA ILE A 225 0.08 -7.15 -21.78
C ILE A 225 -0.75 -6.95 -23.03
N GLU A 226 -0.30 -7.52 -24.15
CA GLU A 226 -1.06 -7.47 -25.39
C GLU A 226 -2.46 -8.11 -25.25
N PRO A 227 -3.50 -7.54 -25.88
CA PRO A 227 -4.89 -8.00 -25.77
C PRO A 227 -5.11 -9.45 -26.19
N THR A 228 -4.27 -9.96 -27.11
CA THR A 228 -4.28 -11.35 -27.57
C THR A 228 -3.69 -12.32 -26.57
N SER A 229 -2.90 -11.82 -25.62
CA SER A 229 -2.23 -12.61 -24.60
C SER A 229 -3.01 -12.68 -23.30
N ALA A 230 -3.62 -11.57 -22.86
CA ALA A 230 -4.53 -11.51 -21.70
C ALA A 230 -5.39 -10.23 -21.75
N ALA A 231 -6.50 -10.23 -21.00
CA ALA A 231 -7.23 -9.01 -20.75
C ALA A 231 -6.53 -8.22 -19.63
N GLU A 232 -6.34 -6.91 -19.83
CA GLU A 232 -5.72 -6.03 -18.84
C GLU A 232 -6.42 -4.66 -18.90
N TRP A 233 -6.92 -4.20 -17.76
CA TRP A 233 -7.80 -3.02 -17.69
C TRP A 233 -7.11 -1.71 -18.10
N GLY A 234 -5.82 -1.53 -17.75
CA GLY A 234 -5.08 -0.32 -18.10
C GLY A 234 -4.83 -0.24 -19.61
N PHE A 235 -4.50 -1.38 -20.24
CA PHE A 235 -4.35 -1.44 -21.70
C PHE A 235 -5.67 -1.17 -22.43
N ASP A 236 -6.79 -1.70 -21.93
CA ASP A 236 -8.09 -1.45 -22.49
C ASP A 236 -8.47 0.04 -22.38
N LEU A 237 -8.12 0.69 -21.26
CA LEU A 237 -8.26 2.16 -21.11
C LEU A 237 -7.42 2.95 -22.11
N ASN A 238 -6.17 2.54 -22.35
CA ASN A 238 -5.33 3.17 -23.38
C ASN A 238 -6.01 3.13 -24.75
N LYS A 239 -6.51 1.97 -25.15
CA LYS A 239 -7.20 1.82 -26.45
C LYS A 239 -8.51 2.57 -26.55
N SER A 240 -9.18 2.84 -25.42
CA SER A 240 -10.45 3.57 -25.38
C SER A 240 -10.32 5.10 -25.48
N ILE A 241 -9.12 5.68 -25.44
CA ILE A 241 -8.92 7.14 -25.46
C ILE A 241 -9.59 7.79 -26.69
N ALA A 242 -9.37 7.22 -27.87
CA ALA A 242 -9.97 7.71 -29.12
C ALA A 242 -11.49 7.50 -29.15
N ASP A 243 -11.99 6.44 -28.52
CA ASP A 243 -13.40 6.12 -28.41
C ASP A 243 -14.14 7.18 -27.60
N VAL A 244 -13.60 7.58 -26.45
CA VAL A 244 -14.17 8.63 -25.59
C VAL A 244 -14.30 9.94 -26.35
N ALA A 245 -13.27 10.32 -27.12
CA ALA A 245 -13.30 11.52 -27.95
C ALA A 245 -14.42 11.48 -29.02
N SER A 246 -14.83 10.27 -29.43
CA SER A 246 -15.90 10.01 -30.37
C SER A 246 -17.28 9.80 -29.72
N GLY A 247 -17.39 9.97 -28.39
CA GLY A 247 -18.63 9.75 -27.62
C GLY A 247 -18.94 8.29 -27.30
N ILE A 248 -17.98 7.38 -27.51
CA ILE A 248 -18.09 5.95 -27.21
C ILE A 248 -17.55 5.70 -25.81
N TRP A 249 -18.40 5.86 -24.82
CA TRP A 249 -18.02 5.86 -23.39
C TRP A 249 -17.87 4.47 -22.77
N TRP A 250 -18.55 3.45 -23.29
CA TRP A 250 -18.62 2.12 -22.66
C TRP A 250 -17.30 1.35 -22.71
N THR A 251 -16.41 1.68 -23.63
CA THR A 251 -15.09 1.03 -23.75
C THR A 251 -14.12 1.46 -22.63
N SER A 252 -14.34 2.64 -22.01
CA SER A 252 -13.50 3.18 -20.94
C SER A 252 -14.12 3.06 -19.55
N VAL A 253 -15.43 3.29 -19.42
CA VAL A 253 -16.11 3.38 -18.12
C VAL A 253 -16.03 2.06 -17.35
N TRP A 254 -16.23 0.93 -17.99
CA TRP A 254 -16.27 -0.37 -17.32
C TRP A 254 -14.90 -0.84 -16.82
N PRO A 255 -13.81 -0.83 -17.62
CA PRO A 255 -12.49 -1.16 -17.09
C PRO A 255 -12.01 -0.14 -16.04
N GLY A 256 -12.32 1.16 -16.23
CA GLY A 256 -12.01 2.17 -15.23
C GLY A 256 -12.75 1.96 -13.91
N LEU A 257 -14.04 1.64 -13.97
CA LEU A 257 -14.83 1.31 -12.78
C LEU A 257 -14.31 0.07 -12.05
N ALA A 258 -13.85 -0.96 -12.77
CA ALA A 258 -13.26 -2.14 -12.18
C ALA A 258 -12.00 -1.78 -11.36
N ILE A 259 -11.11 -0.95 -11.91
CA ILE A 259 -9.92 -0.46 -11.19
C ILE A 259 -10.33 0.29 -9.93
N VAL A 260 -11.25 1.26 -10.06
CA VAL A 260 -11.71 2.09 -8.92
C VAL A 260 -12.32 1.22 -7.82
N LEU A 261 -13.16 0.24 -8.16
CA LEU A 261 -13.82 -0.62 -7.17
C LEU A 261 -12.82 -1.53 -6.45
N VAL A 262 -11.84 -2.12 -7.15
CA VAL A 262 -10.82 -2.96 -6.48
C VAL A 262 -9.95 -2.11 -5.56
N VAL A 263 -9.48 -0.96 -6.00
CA VAL A 263 -8.70 -0.03 -5.18
C VAL A 263 -9.50 0.42 -3.96
N LEU A 264 -10.76 0.81 -4.15
CA LEU A 264 -11.67 1.18 -3.05
C LEU A 264 -11.83 0.03 -2.06
N GLY A 265 -12.05 -1.19 -2.54
CA GLY A 265 -12.17 -2.39 -1.69
C GLY A 265 -10.92 -2.62 -0.84
N LEU A 266 -9.74 -2.55 -1.45
CA LEU A 266 -8.45 -2.71 -0.76
C LEU A 266 -8.22 -1.60 0.27
N THR A 267 -8.49 -0.34 -0.09
CA THR A 267 -8.33 0.82 0.80
C THR A 267 -9.27 0.74 2.01
N LEU A 268 -10.55 0.39 1.80
CA LEU A 268 -11.52 0.23 2.89
C LEU A 268 -11.10 -0.88 3.87
N VAL A 269 -10.56 -1.98 3.38
CA VAL A 269 -10.02 -3.05 4.24
C VAL A 269 -8.77 -2.56 4.98
N GLY A 270 -7.85 -1.89 4.30
CA GLY A 270 -6.62 -1.35 4.89
C GLY A 270 -6.90 -0.36 6.02
N GLU A 271 -7.75 0.64 5.80
CA GLU A 271 -8.16 1.60 6.83
C GLU A 271 -8.83 0.91 8.02
N SER A 272 -9.70 -0.07 7.75
CA SER A 272 -10.35 -0.82 8.83
C SER A 272 -9.36 -1.64 9.64
N LEU A 273 -8.32 -2.21 9.05
CA LEU A 273 -7.24 -2.92 9.75
C LEU A 273 -6.39 -1.96 10.58
N ASN A 274 -6.11 -0.76 10.07
CA ASN A 274 -5.40 0.29 10.80
C ASN A 274 -6.15 0.67 12.08
N ASP A 275 -7.43 0.97 11.96
CA ASP A 275 -8.29 1.33 13.08
C ASP A 275 -8.41 0.22 14.14
N LEU A 276 -8.40 -1.05 13.72
CA LEU A 276 -8.42 -2.19 14.62
C LEU A 276 -7.08 -2.40 15.34
N SER A 277 -5.99 -1.95 14.75
CA SER A 277 -4.63 -2.08 15.28
C SER A 277 -4.26 -0.95 16.24
N ASP A 278 -4.98 0.19 16.26
CA ASP A 278 -4.72 1.32 17.14
C ASP A 278 -5.22 1.06 18.58
N PRO A 279 -4.31 0.95 19.59
CA PRO A 279 -4.67 0.74 20.99
C PRO A 279 -5.45 1.91 21.58
N ARG A 280 -5.19 3.15 21.13
CA ARG A 280 -5.82 4.39 21.66
C ARG A 280 -7.31 4.43 21.35
N LEU A 281 -7.71 3.95 20.18
CA LEU A 281 -9.12 3.82 19.80
C LEU A 281 -9.84 2.72 20.60
N ARG A 282 -9.12 1.69 21.09
CA ARG A 282 -9.69 0.63 21.94
C ARG A 282 -10.04 1.13 23.34
N THR A 283 -9.22 1.98 23.95
CA THR A 283 -9.47 2.56 25.26
C THR A 283 -10.61 3.55 25.23
N ARG A 284 -10.67 4.46 24.25
CA ARG A 284 -11.82 5.34 24.02
C ARG A 284 -13.14 4.56 23.84
N ARG A 285 -13.12 3.46 23.12
CA ARG A 285 -14.28 2.60 22.87
C ARG A 285 -14.75 1.88 24.15
N ARG A 286 -13.84 1.46 25.04
CA ARG A 286 -14.18 0.86 26.33
C ARG A 286 -14.81 1.89 27.26
N ALA A 287 -14.24 3.08 27.37
CA ALA A 287 -14.77 4.18 28.18
C ALA A 287 -16.17 4.65 27.71
N ALA A 288 -16.39 4.79 26.41
CA ALA A 288 -17.70 5.15 25.86
C ALA A 288 -18.77 4.06 26.09
N ARG A 289 -18.41 2.77 26.02
CA ARG A 289 -19.32 1.66 26.29
C ARG A 289 -19.70 1.54 27.78
N SER A 290 -18.76 1.83 28.69
CA SER A 290 -19.07 1.84 30.13
C SER A 290 -20.05 2.95 30.50
N ARG A 291 -19.94 4.14 29.87
CA ARG A 291 -20.89 5.24 30.04
C ARG A 291 -22.31 4.91 29.54
N VAL A 292 -22.42 4.28 28.36
CA VAL A 292 -23.75 3.91 27.81
C VAL A 292 -24.44 2.80 28.62
N ARG A 293 -23.66 1.96 29.32
CA ARG A 293 -24.21 0.87 30.16
C ARG A 293 -24.46 1.26 31.62
N GLY A 294 -24.29 2.53 32.02
CA GLY A 294 -24.48 2.97 33.41
C GLY A 294 -23.48 2.33 34.38
N GLY A 295 -22.38 1.80 33.90
CA GLY A 295 -21.29 1.24 34.71
C GLY A 295 -20.40 2.33 35.30
N ALA A 296 -19.89 2.10 36.53
CA ALA A 296 -18.88 2.96 37.14
C ALA A 296 -17.65 3.18 36.24
N PRO A 297 -16.94 4.32 36.34
CA PRO A 297 -15.71 4.56 35.62
C PRO A 297 -14.71 3.42 35.85
N VAL A 298 -13.98 3.03 34.81
CA VAL A 298 -12.91 2.03 34.96
C VAL A 298 -11.86 2.62 35.88
N GLU A 299 -11.68 2.01 37.07
CA GLU A 299 -10.65 2.41 38.03
C GLU A 299 -9.29 2.49 37.34
N GLY A 300 -8.59 3.65 37.44
CA GLY A 300 -7.27 3.87 36.92
C GLY A 300 -7.17 4.62 35.57
N VAL A 301 -8.25 5.22 35.09
CA VAL A 301 -8.20 6.13 33.93
C VAL A 301 -8.65 7.51 34.35
N ASP A 302 -7.72 8.45 34.53
CA ASP A 302 -8.02 9.86 34.72
C ASP A 302 -8.58 10.46 33.43
N LEU A 303 -9.68 11.20 33.53
CA LEU A 303 -10.33 11.87 32.41
C LEU A 303 -10.25 13.39 32.62
N ASP A 304 -9.94 14.14 31.55
CA ASP A 304 -10.05 15.60 31.56
C ASP A 304 -11.52 16.07 31.64
N GLU A 305 -11.75 17.38 31.79
CA GLU A 305 -13.10 17.97 31.87
C GLU A 305 -13.96 17.71 30.63
N SER A 306 -13.34 17.40 29.49
CA SER A 306 -14.03 17.01 28.25
C SER A 306 -14.32 15.49 28.18
N GLY A 307 -13.84 14.72 29.19
CA GLY A 307 -14.01 13.27 29.29
C GLY A 307 -13.06 12.48 28.43
N VAL A 308 -11.92 13.03 28.08
CA VAL A 308 -10.84 12.36 27.33
C VAL A 308 -9.89 11.69 28.34
N PRO A 309 -9.45 10.42 28.11
CA PRO A 309 -8.47 9.77 28.98
C PRO A 309 -7.13 10.52 28.96
N VAL A 310 -6.63 10.91 30.14
CA VAL A 310 -5.29 11.49 30.30
C VAL A 310 -4.32 10.34 30.58
N ALA A 311 -3.12 10.40 29.97
CA ALA A 311 -2.09 9.41 30.23
C ALA A 311 -1.60 9.54 31.70
N PRO A 312 -1.45 8.44 32.45
CA PRO A 312 -0.98 8.49 33.82
C PRO A 312 0.40 9.15 33.89
N GLY A 313 0.53 10.20 34.72
CA GLY A 313 1.81 10.88 34.95
C GLY A 313 2.12 12.09 34.07
N VAL A 314 1.18 12.55 33.24
CA VAL A 314 1.30 13.87 32.57
C VAL A 314 0.59 14.91 33.44
N PRO A 315 1.28 15.95 33.98
CA PRO A 315 0.62 17.00 34.72
C PRO A 315 -0.43 17.71 33.84
N ILE A 316 -1.63 17.94 34.39
CA ILE A 316 -2.65 18.74 33.71
C ILE A 316 -2.09 20.18 33.66
N ALA A 317 -2.23 20.86 32.53
CA ALA A 317 -1.62 22.17 32.25
C ALA A 317 -2.01 23.30 33.25
N GLU A 318 -2.99 23.08 34.11
CA GLU A 318 -3.40 24.07 35.14
C GLU A 318 -2.48 24.10 36.37
N ASP A 319 -1.67 23.05 36.61
CA ASP A 319 -0.75 23.02 37.77
C ASP A 319 0.70 23.37 37.41
N TRP A 320 0.98 23.69 36.14
CA TRP A 320 2.31 24.13 35.72
C TRP A 320 2.43 25.66 35.83
N ILE A 321 2.73 26.17 37.02
CA ILE A 321 3.22 27.54 37.25
C ILE A 321 4.76 27.42 37.22
N PRO A 322 5.47 28.05 36.26
CA PRO A 322 6.93 28.06 36.29
C PRO A 322 7.39 28.75 37.58
N ASP A 323 8.24 28.08 38.36
CA ASP A 323 8.89 28.69 39.51
C ASP A 323 9.77 29.84 39.01
N GLU A 324 9.70 31.03 39.59
CA GLU A 324 10.45 32.25 39.20
C GLU A 324 11.99 32.07 39.23
N GLY A 325 12.47 30.90 39.60
CA GLY A 325 13.89 30.51 39.65
C GLY A 325 14.34 29.48 38.64
N ASP A 326 13.49 29.03 37.69
CA ASP A 326 13.85 28.00 36.70
C ASP A 326 14.74 28.62 35.59
N PRO A 327 15.98 28.13 35.39
CA PRO A 327 16.90 28.60 34.34
C PRO A 327 16.40 28.36 32.91
N LEU A 328 15.24 27.71 32.73
CA LEU A 328 14.57 27.47 31.44
C LEU A 328 13.40 28.43 31.18
N SER A 329 13.19 29.47 32.04
CA SER A 329 12.23 30.54 31.75
C SER A 329 12.69 31.39 30.56
N VAL A 330 11.76 31.71 29.67
CA VAL A 330 11.94 32.26 28.32
C VAL A 330 12.66 33.62 28.27
N GLN A 331 13.03 34.24 29.41
CA GLN A 331 13.79 35.50 29.46
C GLN A 331 15.29 35.38 29.18
N GLY A 332 15.84 34.15 29.02
CA GLY A 332 17.26 33.96 28.72
C GLY A 332 17.61 33.78 27.23
N ILE A 333 16.62 33.71 26.34
CA ILE A 333 16.88 33.40 24.92
C ILE A 333 16.99 34.68 24.06
N ASP A 334 16.40 35.80 24.47
CA ASP A 334 16.40 37.03 23.65
C ASP A 334 17.65 37.95 23.82
N GLU A 335 18.53 37.72 24.81
CA GLU A 335 19.74 38.55 24.98
C GLU A 335 21.03 37.95 24.41
N ALA A 336 21.03 36.69 23.96
CA ALA A 336 22.24 36.07 23.41
C ALA A 336 22.41 36.27 21.90
N ASP A 337 21.38 36.69 21.17
CA ASP A 337 21.42 36.78 19.69
C ASP A 337 21.65 38.21 19.17
N THR A 338 21.79 39.24 20.05
CA THR A 338 22.04 40.62 19.60
C THR A 338 23.47 41.12 19.80
N ALA A 339 24.37 40.30 20.39
CA ALA A 339 25.76 40.69 20.66
C ALA A 339 26.79 40.16 19.65
N GLY A 340 26.39 39.44 18.63
CA GLY A 340 27.30 38.77 17.69
C GLY A 340 27.50 39.41 16.31
N ASP A 341 26.75 40.46 15.95
CA ASP A 341 26.72 40.94 14.55
C ASP A 341 27.21 42.43 14.37
N ALA A 342 28.04 42.94 15.26
CA ALA A 342 28.54 44.31 15.16
C ALA A 342 30.05 44.49 14.88
N ASP A 343 30.84 43.40 14.69
CA ASP A 343 32.30 43.53 14.54
C ASP A 343 32.93 42.88 13.30
N GLN A 344 32.19 42.73 12.18
CA GLN A 344 32.78 42.30 10.89
C GLN A 344 32.27 43.08 9.67
N ARG A 345 32.28 44.42 9.76
CA ARG A 345 32.23 45.30 8.56
C ARG A 345 33.14 46.50 8.73
N LYS A 346 34.43 46.26 8.72
CA LYS A 346 35.47 47.29 8.34
C LYS A 346 36.73 46.49 7.97
N ASP A 347 36.92 46.29 6.73
CA ASP A 347 38.15 46.20 5.94
C ASP A 347 37.82 45.39 4.68
N ASP A 348 37.71 46.13 3.60
CA ASP A 348 38.09 45.79 2.23
C ASP A 348 37.54 46.86 1.28
N THR A 349 38.19 48.03 1.33
CA THR A 349 38.34 48.94 0.19
C THR A 349 39.80 49.36 0.20
N ASP A 350 40.58 48.73 -0.68
CA ASP A 350 41.74 49.24 -1.41
C ASP A 350 42.62 48.05 -1.87
N GLU A 351 42.42 47.65 -3.14
CA GLU A 351 43.38 47.37 -4.22
C GLU A 351 42.69 46.58 -5.34
#